data_51f6d82c0f79ffb30c61746d55235777
#
_entry.id   51f6d82c0f79ffb30c61746d55235777
#
_cell.length_a   1.000
_cell.length_b   1.000
_cell.length_c   1.000
_cell.angle_alpha   90.00
_cell.angle_beta   90.00
_cell.angle_gamma   90.00
#
_symmetry.space_group_name_H-M   'P 1'
#
loop_
_entity.id
_entity.type
_entity.pdbx_description
1 polymer ?
#
loop_
_entity_poly.entity_id
_entity_poly.type
_entity_poly.pdbx_seq_one_letter_code
_entity_poly.pdbx_strand_id
1 'polypeptide(L)'
;LSRYNIVGNNFTNYSSPDNQPMQVLAIGEPEESDRLLLATNIGLMVFDKKNGRMKVQPELAGKVIYSVCRMNDGFLLGTSEGVYFYYVRNENVTRLLLQLKGETISDMLYDDKTGNCWLASLTNGVYCVDNNFQIKHHYNKQNTPAYFLTNSVRTLSGDDKGRVWIGTMEGLLILEPETETFRICRFSPEDPTTLGHNSIRSILKDNQGGMWIGTFYGGLNYYHPLAPAFGRLQHSAWWNSLSDNTVSCIAEDPDNGNLWIGTNDGGLNYYNRKTGVFSYYRTGTSANALKSDNIKCIWTDKDGSVYIGTHGGGMSRLHHRSGRIETYS
;
A
#
# COMPACT_ATOMS: atom_id res chain seq x y z
N LEU A 1 -3.17 -16.28 2.46
CA LEU A 1 -2.16 -15.91 1.47
C LEU A 1 -2.34 -16.72 0.20
N SER A 2 -2.32 -16.09 -0.95
CA SER A 2 -2.54 -16.77 -2.22
C SER A 2 -1.38 -16.52 -3.19
N ARG A 3 -0.76 -17.59 -3.69
CA ARG A 3 0.33 -17.54 -4.67
C ARG A 3 -0.18 -18.00 -6.02
N TYR A 4 0.04 -17.20 -7.03
CA TYR A 4 -0.24 -17.58 -8.41
C TYR A 4 0.94 -18.27 -9.10
N ASN A 5 0.73 -19.34 -9.85
CA ASN A 5 1.74 -20.05 -10.61
C ASN A 5 1.50 -19.88 -12.12
N ILE A 6 2.51 -19.31 -12.82
CA ILE A 6 2.50 -18.98 -14.26
C ILE A 6 2.35 -20.17 -15.19
N VAL A 7 3.04 -21.31 -14.87
CA VAL A 7 3.17 -22.42 -15.82
C VAL A 7 1.91 -23.29 -15.86
N GLY A 8 1.17 -23.38 -14.80
CA GLY A 8 -0.01 -24.26 -14.69
C GLY A 8 -1.35 -23.53 -14.64
N ASN A 9 -1.40 -22.20 -14.68
CA ASN A 9 -2.62 -21.36 -14.64
C ASN A 9 -3.56 -21.65 -13.46
N ASN A 10 -3.02 -21.80 -12.23
CA ASN A 10 -3.81 -22.08 -11.02
C ASN A 10 -3.24 -21.38 -9.76
N PHE A 11 -4.09 -21.28 -8.72
CA PHE A 11 -3.72 -20.73 -7.42
C PHE A 11 -3.34 -21.85 -6.45
N THR A 12 -2.27 -21.66 -5.69
CA THR A 12 -2.02 -22.39 -4.45
C THR A 12 -2.45 -21.50 -3.28
N ASN A 13 -3.34 -21.99 -2.43
CA ASN A 13 -3.80 -21.30 -1.24
C ASN A 13 -2.94 -21.67 -0.03
N TYR A 14 -2.52 -20.67 0.76
CA TYR A 14 -1.87 -20.87 2.05
C TYR A 14 -2.79 -20.32 3.13
N SER A 15 -3.34 -21.19 3.96
CA SER A 15 -4.08 -20.80 5.15
C SER A 15 -3.14 -20.24 6.21
N SER A 16 -3.69 -19.47 7.16
CA SER A 16 -2.96 -19.18 8.38
C SER A 16 -2.59 -20.50 9.09
N PRO A 17 -1.47 -20.57 9.83
CA PRO A 17 -1.06 -21.81 10.49
C PRO A 17 -2.15 -22.46 11.35
N ASP A 18 -3.04 -21.66 11.93
CA ASP A 18 -4.12 -22.11 12.81
C ASP A 18 -5.52 -22.04 12.17
N ASN A 19 -5.61 -21.92 10.84
CA ASN A 19 -6.87 -21.72 10.10
C ASN A 19 -7.73 -20.54 10.59
N GLN A 20 -7.11 -19.54 11.24
CA GLN A 20 -7.81 -18.32 11.66
C GLN A 20 -8.04 -17.39 10.47
N PRO A 21 -9.17 -16.66 10.44
CA PRO A 21 -9.39 -15.63 9.42
C PRO A 21 -8.27 -14.60 9.42
N MET A 22 -7.56 -14.49 8.31
CA MET A 22 -6.40 -13.62 8.15
C MET A 22 -6.62 -12.62 7.01
N GLN A 23 -6.38 -11.34 7.31
CA GLN A 23 -6.30 -10.27 6.32
C GLN A 23 -4.83 -9.88 6.14
N VAL A 24 -4.31 -9.88 4.92
CA VAL A 24 -3.00 -9.35 4.61
C VAL A 24 -3.18 -7.87 4.23
N LEU A 25 -2.58 -6.98 5.02
CA LEU A 25 -2.72 -5.53 4.91
C LEU A 25 -1.55 -4.89 4.15
N ALA A 26 -0.34 -5.45 4.30
CA ALA A 26 0.84 -5.06 3.54
C ALA A 26 1.77 -6.26 3.35
N ILE A 27 2.63 -6.17 2.34
CA ILE A 27 3.62 -7.20 2.02
C ILE A 27 4.98 -6.52 1.87
N GLY A 28 6.01 -7.04 2.55
CA GLY A 28 7.40 -6.64 2.43
C GLY A 28 8.25 -7.79 1.92
N GLU A 29 9.22 -7.49 1.08
CA GLU A 29 10.18 -8.47 0.58
C GLU A 29 11.61 -8.09 1.01
N PRO A 30 12.32 -8.94 1.79
CA PRO A 30 13.75 -8.77 2.02
C PRO A 30 14.53 -8.99 0.72
N GLU A 31 15.62 -8.24 0.53
CA GLU A 31 16.50 -8.42 -0.65
C GLU A 31 17.03 -9.84 -0.73
N GLU A 32 17.07 -10.34 -1.98
CA GLU A 32 17.62 -11.67 -2.33
C GLU A 32 17.10 -12.81 -1.44
N SER A 33 15.85 -12.68 -0.97
CA SER A 33 15.25 -13.62 -0.02
C SER A 33 14.13 -14.42 -0.67
N ASP A 34 14.09 -15.70 -0.35
CA ASP A 34 12.93 -16.55 -0.67
C ASP A 34 11.75 -16.35 0.32
N ARG A 35 11.74 -15.24 1.07
CA ARG A 35 10.73 -14.95 2.08
C ARG A 35 9.96 -13.69 1.77
N LEU A 36 8.71 -13.65 2.24
CA LEU A 36 7.89 -12.44 2.31
C LEU A 36 7.51 -12.18 3.77
N LEU A 37 7.45 -10.92 4.12
CA LEU A 37 6.84 -10.44 5.36
C LEU A 37 5.40 -10.06 5.07
N LEU A 38 4.46 -10.65 5.75
CA LEU A 38 3.04 -10.39 5.62
C LEU A 38 2.57 -9.65 6.86
N ALA A 39 2.26 -8.38 6.72
CA ALA A 39 1.57 -7.60 7.75
C ALA A 39 0.10 -8.00 7.76
N THR A 40 -0.39 -8.48 8.89
CA THR A 40 -1.75 -9.01 8.97
C THR A 40 -2.53 -8.44 10.16
N ASN A 41 -3.83 -8.71 10.18
CA ASN A 41 -4.69 -8.39 11.32
C ASN A 41 -4.45 -9.26 12.57
N ILE A 42 -3.65 -10.32 12.46
CA ILE A 42 -3.35 -11.25 13.55
C ILE A 42 -1.85 -11.36 13.90
N GLY A 43 -1.00 -10.54 13.28
CA GLY A 43 0.44 -10.48 13.55
C GLY A 43 1.29 -10.36 12.28
N LEU A 44 2.61 -10.42 12.47
CA LEU A 44 3.57 -10.56 11.37
C LEU A 44 3.73 -12.03 11.03
N MET A 45 3.54 -12.35 9.76
CA MET A 45 3.81 -13.67 9.21
C MET A 45 5.05 -13.62 8.33
N VAL A 46 5.96 -14.57 8.50
CA VAL A 46 7.08 -14.82 7.57
C VAL A 46 6.67 -15.98 6.67
N PHE A 47 6.55 -15.69 5.39
CA PHE A 47 6.18 -16.67 4.36
C PHE A 47 7.41 -17.11 3.59
N ASP A 48 7.63 -18.41 3.49
CA ASP A 48 8.69 -19.03 2.69
C ASP A 48 8.16 -19.36 1.29
N LYS A 49 8.70 -18.68 0.27
CA LYS A 49 8.29 -18.82 -1.14
C LYS A 49 8.58 -20.21 -1.72
N LYS A 50 9.59 -20.94 -1.20
CA LYS A 50 10.00 -22.28 -1.70
C LYS A 50 9.06 -23.38 -1.27
N ASN A 51 8.74 -23.40 0.03
CA ASN A 51 7.95 -24.51 0.59
C ASN A 51 6.50 -24.11 0.94
N GLY A 52 6.14 -22.82 0.79
CA GLY A 52 4.80 -22.31 1.02
C GLY A 52 4.38 -22.27 2.50
N ARG A 53 5.33 -22.41 3.41
CA ARG A 53 5.04 -22.37 4.85
C ARG A 53 5.01 -20.96 5.40
N MET A 54 4.08 -20.71 6.31
CA MET A 54 4.00 -19.48 7.10
C MET A 54 4.42 -19.73 8.53
N LYS A 55 5.16 -18.80 9.11
CA LYS A 55 5.53 -18.78 10.51
C LYS A 55 5.08 -17.46 11.12
N VAL A 56 4.33 -17.51 12.21
CA VAL A 56 4.00 -16.33 13.01
C VAL A 56 5.26 -15.84 13.73
N GLN A 57 5.47 -14.53 13.73
CA GLN A 57 6.47 -13.89 14.58
C GLN A 57 5.88 -13.73 15.99
N PRO A 58 6.40 -14.47 17.01
CA PRO A 58 5.72 -14.58 18.31
C PRO A 58 5.52 -13.25 19.03
N GLU A 59 6.52 -12.34 18.94
CA GLU A 59 6.50 -11.04 19.62
C GLU A 59 5.42 -10.10 19.08
N LEU A 60 4.91 -10.40 17.87
CA LEU A 60 3.88 -9.62 17.19
C LEU A 60 2.56 -10.37 17.03
N ALA A 61 2.45 -11.56 17.60
CA ALA A 61 1.21 -12.34 17.55
C ALA A 61 0.03 -11.56 18.17
N GLY A 62 -1.10 -11.56 17.50
CA GLY A 62 -2.33 -10.86 17.91
C GLY A 62 -2.32 -9.35 17.71
N LYS A 63 -1.22 -8.74 17.19
CA LYS A 63 -1.18 -7.31 16.87
C LYS A 63 -1.62 -7.08 15.43
N VAL A 64 -2.42 -6.04 15.20
CA VAL A 64 -2.72 -5.60 13.83
C VAL A 64 -1.52 -4.82 13.29
N ILE A 65 -0.97 -5.27 12.16
CA ILE A 65 0.14 -4.60 11.47
C ILE A 65 -0.41 -4.04 10.16
N TYR A 66 -0.34 -2.71 10.02
CA TYR A 66 -0.95 -2.00 8.89
C TYR A 66 0.03 -1.78 7.74
N SER A 67 1.31 -1.55 8.05
CA SER A 67 2.32 -1.18 7.06
C SER A 67 3.67 -1.81 7.34
N VAL A 68 4.44 -2.00 6.26
CA VAL A 68 5.81 -2.51 6.26
C VAL A 68 6.65 -1.56 5.43
N CYS A 69 7.63 -0.92 6.06
CA CYS A 69 8.54 0.00 5.38
C CYS A 69 9.97 -0.52 5.48
N ARG A 70 10.62 -0.69 4.35
CA ARG A 70 12.01 -1.14 4.33
C ARG A 70 12.93 -0.03 4.85
N MET A 71 13.90 -0.39 5.70
CA MET A 71 14.90 0.50 6.24
C MET A 71 16.18 -0.27 6.55
N ASN A 72 17.28 0.07 5.89
CA ASN A 72 18.60 -0.61 6.10
C ASN A 72 18.49 -2.15 6.04
N ASP A 73 18.90 -2.84 7.10
CA ASP A 73 18.94 -4.32 7.22
C ASP A 73 17.64 -4.92 7.77
N GLY A 74 16.52 -4.17 7.78
CA GLY A 74 15.26 -4.64 8.34
C GLY A 74 14.06 -3.91 7.81
N PHE A 75 12.99 -4.00 8.58
CA PHE A 75 11.71 -3.38 8.27
C PHE A 75 11.11 -2.68 9.47
N LEU A 76 10.68 -1.45 9.26
CA LEU A 76 9.75 -0.79 10.16
C LEU A 76 8.35 -1.39 9.96
N LEU A 77 7.67 -1.61 11.05
CA LEU A 77 6.31 -2.17 11.12
C LEU A 77 5.41 -1.17 11.81
N GLY A 78 4.44 -0.63 11.09
CA GLY A 78 3.39 0.21 11.63
C GLY A 78 2.24 -0.64 12.16
N THR A 79 1.93 -0.50 13.44
CA THR A 79 0.95 -1.34 14.12
C THR A 79 -0.14 -0.54 14.80
N SER A 80 -1.16 -1.23 15.34
CA SER A 80 -2.17 -0.63 16.24
C SER A 80 -1.61 -0.11 17.58
N GLU A 81 -0.36 -0.40 17.89
CA GLU A 81 0.27 -0.07 19.17
C GLU A 81 1.57 0.73 19.03
N GLY A 82 1.81 1.34 17.88
CA GLY A 82 3.02 2.10 17.55
C GLY A 82 3.93 1.41 16.54
N VAL A 83 5.22 1.68 16.62
CA VAL A 83 6.23 1.24 15.65
C VAL A 83 7.11 0.15 16.23
N TYR A 84 7.34 -0.88 15.44
CA TYR A 84 8.29 -1.95 15.72
C TYR A 84 9.33 -2.03 14.60
N PHE A 85 10.50 -2.60 14.90
CA PHE A 85 11.52 -2.92 13.91
C PHE A 85 11.76 -4.43 13.88
N TYR A 86 11.73 -5.00 12.69
CA TYR A 86 12.03 -6.38 12.42
C TYR A 86 13.41 -6.49 11.74
N TYR A 87 14.34 -7.18 12.39
CA TYR A 87 15.67 -7.46 11.87
C TYR A 87 15.66 -8.71 11.01
N VAL A 88 15.97 -8.57 9.70
CA VAL A 88 15.92 -9.71 8.75
C VAL A 88 16.91 -10.81 9.08
N ARG A 89 18.13 -10.45 9.55
CA ARG A 89 19.21 -11.42 9.79
C ARG A 89 18.93 -12.41 10.91
N ASN A 90 18.33 -11.97 11.99
CA ASN A 90 18.13 -12.78 13.22
C ASN A 90 16.66 -12.95 13.59
N GLU A 91 15.75 -12.42 12.78
CA GLU A 91 14.30 -12.43 12.98
C GLU A 91 13.85 -11.78 14.31
N ASN A 92 14.69 -10.97 14.94
CA ASN A 92 14.34 -10.27 16.17
C ASN A 92 13.39 -9.11 15.90
N VAL A 93 12.56 -8.81 16.89
CA VAL A 93 11.64 -7.67 16.88
C VAL A 93 11.98 -6.74 18.04
N THR A 94 12.07 -5.45 17.76
CA THR A 94 12.26 -4.43 18.80
C THR A 94 11.17 -3.37 18.67
N ARG A 95 10.55 -3.00 19.77
CA ARG A 95 9.63 -1.88 19.80
C ARG A 95 10.40 -0.57 19.77
N LEU A 96 10.06 0.30 18.84
CA LEU A 96 10.61 1.64 18.71
C LEU A 96 9.62 2.69 19.20
N LEU A 97 10.13 3.90 19.45
CA LEU A 97 9.30 5.08 19.72
C LEU A 97 8.29 4.84 20.85
N LEU A 98 8.77 4.59 22.07
CA LEU A 98 7.91 4.35 23.24
C LEU A 98 6.89 5.48 23.48
N GLN A 99 7.21 6.72 23.07
CA GLN A 99 6.30 7.86 23.12
C GLN A 99 5.09 7.73 22.17
N LEU A 100 5.16 6.87 21.16
CA LEU A 100 4.04 6.56 20.26
C LEU A 100 3.29 5.28 20.68
N LYS A 101 3.44 4.85 21.93
CA LYS A 101 2.70 3.70 22.46
C LYS A 101 1.19 3.95 22.43
N GLY A 102 0.46 3.05 21.73
CA GLY A 102 -0.99 3.18 21.56
C GLY A 102 -1.42 3.97 20.34
N GLU A 103 -0.46 4.55 19.58
CA GLU A 103 -0.75 5.16 18.28
C GLU A 103 -0.94 4.08 17.21
N THR A 104 -1.98 4.24 16.41
CA THR A 104 -2.16 3.40 15.22
C THR A 104 -1.41 4.00 14.04
N ILE A 105 -0.32 3.35 13.65
CA ILE A 105 0.50 3.77 12.51
C ILE A 105 0.04 3.05 11.25
N SER A 106 -0.60 3.81 10.37
CA SER A 106 -1.26 3.31 9.15
C SER A 106 -0.29 3.12 7.99
N ASP A 107 0.71 3.99 7.88
CA ASP A 107 1.69 3.96 6.80
C ASP A 107 3.01 4.61 7.24
N MET A 108 4.09 4.32 6.50
CA MET A 108 5.42 4.85 6.78
C MET A 108 6.18 5.09 5.49
N LEU A 109 7.01 6.13 5.49
CA LEU A 109 7.91 6.49 4.41
C LEU A 109 9.31 6.74 4.96
N TYR A 110 10.28 5.94 4.53
CA TYR A 110 11.69 6.18 4.83
C TYR A 110 12.34 6.94 3.66
N ASP A 111 13.03 8.02 3.98
CA ASP A 111 13.80 8.81 3.02
C ASP A 111 15.29 8.49 3.18
N ASP A 112 15.83 7.70 2.27
CA ASP A 112 17.24 7.27 2.26
C ASP A 112 18.22 8.46 2.17
N LYS A 113 17.80 9.59 1.59
CA LYS A 113 18.68 10.75 1.38
C LYS A 113 18.90 11.52 2.66
N THR A 114 17.85 11.71 3.45
CA THR A 114 17.90 12.48 4.70
C THR A 114 18.01 11.60 5.93
N GLY A 115 17.71 10.30 5.80
CA GLY A 115 17.58 9.36 6.91
C GLY A 115 16.34 9.60 7.78
N ASN A 116 15.44 10.48 7.38
CA ASN A 116 14.20 10.73 8.11
C ASN A 116 13.17 9.65 7.79
N CYS A 117 12.38 9.28 8.78
CA CYS A 117 11.23 8.42 8.61
C CYS A 117 9.94 9.20 8.94
N TRP A 118 9.00 9.18 8.01
CA TRP A 118 7.68 9.77 8.16
C TRP A 118 6.68 8.69 8.56
N LEU A 119 5.89 8.97 9.61
CA LEU A 119 4.93 8.03 10.18
C LEU A 119 3.54 8.63 10.10
N ALA A 120 2.63 7.94 9.42
CA ALA A 120 1.21 8.32 9.36
C ALA A 120 0.45 7.71 10.53
N SER A 121 -0.29 8.54 11.28
CA SER A 121 -1.21 8.07 12.32
C SER A 121 -2.66 8.19 11.86
N LEU A 122 -3.50 7.20 12.21
CA LEU A 122 -4.95 7.29 11.97
C LEU A 122 -5.66 8.31 12.86
N THR A 123 -5.00 8.75 13.94
CA THR A 123 -5.63 9.58 14.98
C THR A 123 -4.89 10.88 15.27
N ASN A 124 -3.61 10.98 14.88
CA ASN A 124 -2.74 12.06 15.36
C ASN A 124 -1.90 12.77 14.27
N GLY A 125 -2.23 12.57 12.98
CA GLY A 125 -1.55 13.25 11.88
C GLY A 125 -0.27 12.55 11.45
N VAL A 126 0.81 13.31 11.24
CA VAL A 126 2.09 12.82 10.71
C VAL A 126 3.25 13.20 11.63
N TYR A 127 4.09 12.25 11.93
CA TYR A 127 5.35 12.45 12.63
C TYR A 127 6.53 12.32 11.65
N CYS A 128 7.55 13.14 11.84
CA CYS A 128 8.86 12.97 11.25
C CYS A 128 9.85 12.59 12.35
N VAL A 129 10.55 11.49 12.18
CA VAL A 129 11.58 11.01 13.11
C VAL A 129 12.93 10.89 12.39
N ASP A 130 14.01 11.11 13.12
CA ASP A 130 15.37 10.96 12.61
C ASP A 130 15.86 9.49 12.67
N ASN A 131 17.10 9.24 12.24
CA ASN A 131 17.76 7.94 12.30
C ASN A 131 17.92 7.36 13.72
N ASN A 132 17.81 8.18 14.75
CA ASN A 132 17.85 7.77 16.15
C ASN A 132 16.44 7.59 16.72
N PHE A 133 15.42 7.65 15.86
CA PHE A 133 14.01 7.59 16.21
C PHE A 133 13.59 8.69 17.20
N GLN A 134 14.19 9.89 17.11
CA GLN A 134 13.72 11.05 17.83
C GLN A 134 12.72 11.83 16.97
N ILE A 135 11.59 12.22 17.56
CA ILE A 135 10.58 13.01 16.87
C ILE A 135 11.15 14.42 16.61
N LYS A 136 11.32 14.77 15.34
CA LYS A 136 11.76 16.08 14.86
C LYS A 136 10.58 17.02 14.64
N HIS A 137 9.54 16.52 13.98
CA HIS A 137 8.35 17.28 13.66
C HIS A 137 7.10 16.42 13.89
N HIS A 138 6.01 17.08 14.24
CA HIS A 138 4.70 16.49 14.37
C HIS A 138 3.67 17.47 13.81
N TYR A 139 2.96 17.07 12.77
CA TYR A 139 1.95 17.87 12.09
C TYR A 139 0.58 17.24 12.24
N ASN A 140 -0.36 18.01 12.77
CA ASN A 140 -1.73 17.57 13.00
C ASN A 140 -2.71 18.76 13.01
N LYS A 141 -4.01 18.46 13.16
CA LYS A 141 -5.06 19.48 13.20
C LYS A 141 -4.91 20.50 14.34
N GLN A 142 -4.28 20.12 15.44
CA GLN A 142 -4.12 21.00 16.61
C GLN A 142 -2.99 22.02 16.44
N ASN A 143 -1.87 21.61 15.83
CA ASN A 143 -0.70 22.49 15.69
C ASN A 143 -0.52 23.07 14.28
N THR A 144 -1.18 22.47 13.27
CA THR A 144 -1.13 22.92 11.87
C THR A 144 -2.55 23.06 11.26
N PRO A 145 -3.49 23.76 11.93
CA PRO A 145 -4.92 23.75 11.58
C PRO A 145 -5.23 24.38 10.22
N ALA A 146 -4.33 25.22 9.68
CA ALA A 146 -4.49 25.79 8.34
C ALA A 146 -4.46 24.74 7.23
N TYR A 147 -3.83 23.59 7.49
CA TYR A 147 -3.62 22.54 6.50
C TYR A 147 -4.29 21.23 6.87
N PHE A 148 -4.16 20.77 8.11
CA PHE A 148 -4.75 19.54 8.58
C PHE A 148 -6.20 19.75 9.02
N LEU A 149 -7.15 19.33 8.17
CA LEU A 149 -8.57 19.33 8.50
C LEU A 149 -9.00 18.10 9.31
N THR A 150 -8.20 17.04 9.24
CA THR A 150 -8.36 15.79 9.99
C THR A 150 -7.01 15.28 10.46
N ASN A 151 -7.00 14.55 11.58
CA ASN A 151 -5.81 13.82 12.04
C ASN A 151 -5.68 12.43 11.40
N SER A 152 -6.69 11.98 10.66
CA SER A 152 -6.67 10.65 10.04
C SER A 152 -5.85 10.66 8.77
N VAL A 153 -4.60 10.23 8.88
CA VAL A 153 -3.69 10.03 7.75
C VAL A 153 -3.63 8.54 7.44
N ARG A 154 -3.73 8.18 6.16
CA ARG A 154 -3.84 6.79 5.73
C ARG A 154 -2.64 6.28 4.94
N THR A 155 -1.99 7.16 4.18
CA THR A 155 -0.91 6.79 3.29
C THR A 155 0.08 7.92 3.09
N LEU A 156 1.34 7.57 2.88
CA LEU A 156 2.45 8.46 2.60
C LEU A 156 3.19 8.02 1.33
N SER A 157 3.71 8.99 0.59
CA SER A 157 4.65 8.72 -0.49
C SER A 157 5.63 9.88 -0.65
N GLY A 158 6.86 9.60 -1.06
CA GLY A 158 7.84 10.62 -1.44
C GLY A 158 7.87 10.84 -2.94
N ASP A 159 8.20 12.05 -3.40
CA ASP A 159 8.48 12.30 -4.80
C ASP A 159 9.98 12.59 -5.04
N ASP A 160 10.37 12.76 -6.31
CA ASP A 160 11.76 12.98 -6.69
C ASP A 160 12.35 14.32 -6.22
N LYS A 161 11.48 15.25 -5.82
CA LYS A 161 11.87 16.55 -5.23
C LYS A 161 12.03 16.50 -3.72
N GLY A 162 11.86 15.34 -3.09
CA GLY A 162 11.91 15.19 -1.63
C GLY A 162 10.66 15.66 -0.90
N ARG A 163 9.56 15.94 -1.61
CA ARG A 163 8.28 16.31 -1.00
C ARG A 163 7.59 15.07 -0.44
N VAL A 164 6.87 15.27 0.65
CA VAL A 164 6.06 14.22 1.28
C VAL A 164 4.59 14.42 0.91
N TRP A 165 4.02 13.44 0.26
CA TRP A 165 2.62 13.36 -0.13
C TRP A 165 1.85 12.64 0.96
N ILE A 166 0.85 13.30 1.53
CA ILE A 166 0.13 12.86 2.73
C ILE A 166 -1.34 12.67 2.38
N GLY A 167 -1.78 11.43 2.30
CA GLY A 167 -3.17 11.07 1.99
C GLY A 167 -4.03 11.04 3.24
N THR A 168 -5.04 11.92 3.31
CA THR A 168 -5.95 12.01 4.43
C THR A 168 -7.40 11.65 4.06
N MET A 169 -8.31 11.68 5.02
CA MET A 169 -9.76 11.57 4.76
C MET A 169 -10.35 12.84 4.14
N GLU A 170 -9.68 13.99 4.26
CA GLU A 170 -10.18 15.32 3.90
C GLU A 170 -9.37 15.99 2.78
N GLY A 171 -8.55 15.25 2.07
CA GLY A 171 -7.76 15.71 0.94
C GLY A 171 -6.34 15.17 0.94
N LEU A 172 -5.58 15.59 -0.05
CA LEU A 172 -4.17 15.33 -0.21
C LEU A 172 -3.38 16.56 0.24
N LEU A 173 -2.40 16.36 1.13
CA LEU A 173 -1.42 17.37 1.48
C LEU A 173 -0.08 17.03 0.83
N ILE A 174 0.62 18.04 0.35
CA ILE A 174 1.98 17.94 -0.17
C ILE A 174 2.84 18.85 0.68
N LEU A 175 3.75 18.25 1.44
CA LEU A 175 4.69 18.95 2.32
C LEU A 175 6.04 19.09 1.63
N GLU A 176 6.58 20.31 1.63
CA GLU A 176 7.98 20.61 1.35
C GLU A 176 8.74 20.61 2.69
N PRO A 177 9.51 19.57 3.04
CA PRO A 177 10.09 19.46 4.38
C PRO A 177 11.10 20.55 4.72
N GLU A 178 11.86 21.05 3.72
CA GLU A 178 12.90 22.06 3.91
C GLU A 178 12.33 23.43 4.34
N THR A 179 11.16 23.77 3.83
CA THR A 179 10.49 25.06 4.08
C THR A 179 9.29 24.93 5.01
N GLU A 180 8.94 23.73 5.42
CA GLU A 180 7.73 23.39 6.18
C GLU A 180 6.43 23.93 5.55
N THR A 181 6.40 24.07 4.23
CA THR A 181 5.23 24.57 3.51
C THR A 181 4.36 23.44 3.03
N PHE A 182 3.04 23.65 3.11
CA PHE A 182 2.04 22.69 2.67
C PHE A 182 1.25 23.21 1.48
N ARG A 183 0.97 22.32 0.53
CA ARG A 183 -0.03 22.53 -0.50
C ARG A 183 -1.19 21.57 -0.24
N ILE A 184 -2.43 22.07 -0.28
CA ILE A 184 -3.65 21.29 -0.14
C ILE A 184 -4.25 21.06 -1.52
N CYS A 185 -4.54 19.79 -1.85
CA CYS A 185 -5.30 19.41 -3.04
C CYS A 185 -6.61 18.76 -2.59
N ARG A 186 -7.75 19.27 -3.10
CA ARG A 186 -9.09 18.82 -2.73
C ARG A 186 -9.97 18.65 -3.96
N PHE A 187 -11.00 17.85 -3.81
CA PHE A 187 -12.05 17.72 -4.80
C PHE A 187 -12.86 19.01 -4.91
N SER A 188 -13.12 19.42 -6.15
CA SER A 188 -14.12 20.44 -6.49
C SER A 188 -15.02 19.87 -7.58
N PRO A 189 -16.34 19.88 -7.39
CA PRO A 189 -17.27 19.40 -8.41
C PRO A 189 -17.27 20.29 -9.67
N GLU A 190 -16.87 21.55 -9.52
CA GLU A 190 -16.84 22.56 -10.60
C GLU A 190 -15.56 22.51 -11.42
N ASP A 191 -14.50 21.89 -10.90
CA ASP A 191 -13.20 21.81 -11.57
C ASP A 191 -12.78 20.35 -11.80
N PRO A 192 -12.92 19.83 -13.03
CA PRO A 192 -12.57 18.45 -13.37
C PRO A 192 -11.06 18.17 -13.31
N THR A 193 -10.21 19.18 -13.13
CA THR A 193 -8.76 19.02 -12.98
C THR A 193 -8.33 18.78 -11.54
N THR A 194 -9.28 18.81 -10.59
CA THR A 194 -9.03 18.51 -9.16
C THR A 194 -9.16 17.01 -8.86
N LEU A 195 -8.88 16.64 -7.61
CA LEU A 195 -9.04 15.25 -7.14
C LEU A 195 -10.48 14.75 -7.38
N GLY A 196 -10.62 13.45 -7.67
CA GLY A 196 -11.93 12.83 -7.84
C GLY A 196 -12.74 12.71 -6.55
N HIS A 197 -12.06 12.71 -5.39
CA HIS A 197 -12.67 12.64 -4.06
C HIS A 197 -11.65 13.03 -2.98
N ASN A 198 -12.10 13.60 -1.84
CA ASN A 198 -11.19 14.01 -0.77
C ASN A 198 -10.59 12.85 0.03
N SER A 199 -11.28 11.73 0.14
CA SER A 199 -10.81 10.60 0.95
C SER A 199 -9.76 9.79 0.20
N ILE A 200 -8.49 10.03 0.50
CA ILE A 200 -7.35 9.36 -0.10
C ILE A 200 -7.13 8.00 0.57
N ARG A 201 -6.87 6.97 -0.23
CA ARG A 201 -6.64 5.58 0.23
C ARG A 201 -5.23 5.09 -0.01
N SER A 202 -4.64 5.45 -1.15
CA SER A 202 -3.31 5.01 -1.54
C SER A 202 -2.62 6.06 -2.39
N ILE A 203 -1.30 6.15 -2.28
CA ILE A 203 -0.46 6.99 -3.12
C ILE A 203 0.71 6.13 -3.59
N LEU A 204 1.03 6.21 -4.87
CA LEU A 204 2.17 5.54 -5.47
C LEU A 204 2.95 6.53 -6.34
N LYS A 205 4.25 6.60 -6.14
CA LYS A 205 5.17 7.21 -7.11
C LYS A 205 5.60 6.16 -8.13
N ASP A 206 5.45 6.46 -9.42
CA ASP A 206 5.96 5.60 -10.48
C ASP A 206 7.43 5.90 -10.83
N ASN A 207 8.02 5.04 -11.67
CA ASN A 207 9.42 5.16 -12.10
C ASN A 207 9.68 6.32 -13.09
N GLN A 208 8.63 7.03 -13.53
CA GLN A 208 8.71 8.21 -14.40
C GLN A 208 8.53 9.53 -13.62
N GLY A 209 8.41 9.46 -12.30
CA GLY A 209 8.20 10.61 -11.41
C GLY A 209 6.73 11.06 -11.33
N GLY A 210 5.80 10.30 -11.89
CA GLY A 210 4.36 10.53 -11.75
C GLY A 210 3.84 10.05 -10.40
N MET A 211 2.79 10.69 -9.90
CA MET A 211 2.12 10.36 -8.65
C MET A 211 0.71 9.85 -8.95
N TRP A 212 0.41 8.64 -8.49
CA TRP A 212 -0.88 8.00 -8.61
C TRP A 212 -1.61 8.05 -7.28
N ILE A 213 -2.83 8.56 -7.26
CA ILE A 213 -3.61 8.79 -6.04
C ILE A 213 -4.93 8.03 -6.14
N GLY A 214 -5.06 6.95 -5.37
CA GLY A 214 -6.30 6.20 -5.22
C GLY A 214 -7.22 6.83 -4.19
N THR A 215 -8.49 7.03 -4.54
CA THR A 215 -9.50 7.63 -3.67
C THR A 215 -10.62 6.66 -3.31
N PHE A 216 -11.39 6.97 -2.27
CA PHE A 216 -12.41 6.04 -1.76
C PHE A 216 -13.60 5.88 -2.73
N TYR A 217 -14.05 6.96 -3.42
CA TYR A 217 -15.15 6.91 -4.38
C TYR A 217 -14.86 7.61 -5.71
N GLY A 218 -13.77 8.37 -5.81
CA GLY A 218 -13.44 9.19 -6.97
C GLY A 218 -12.48 8.52 -7.97
N GLY A 219 -12.26 7.21 -7.83
CA GLY A 219 -11.35 6.46 -8.71
C GLY A 219 -9.87 6.80 -8.51
N LEU A 220 -9.11 6.74 -9.57
CA LEU A 220 -7.67 6.96 -9.61
C LEU A 220 -7.35 8.32 -10.25
N ASN A 221 -6.48 9.09 -9.60
CA ASN A 221 -5.98 10.37 -10.09
C ASN A 221 -4.50 10.25 -10.41
N TYR A 222 -4.04 10.97 -11.40
CA TYR A 222 -2.65 11.00 -11.81
C TYR A 222 -2.14 12.43 -11.88
N TYR A 223 -1.01 12.66 -11.24
CA TYR A 223 -0.26 13.91 -11.33
C TYR A 223 1.13 13.62 -11.90
N HIS A 224 1.54 14.42 -12.88
CA HIS A 224 2.91 14.39 -13.37
C HIS A 224 3.47 15.83 -13.40
N PRO A 225 4.72 16.06 -12.93
CA PRO A 225 5.27 17.42 -12.83
C PRO A 225 5.39 18.15 -14.16
N LEU A 226 5.37 17.42 -15.28
CA LEU A 226 5.37 17.98 -16.64
C LEU A 226 3.97 18.11 -17.26
N ALA A 227 2.92 17.67 -16.56
CA ALA A 227 1.54 17.79 -17.03
C ALA A 227 0.81 18.93 -16.28
N PRO A 228 0.00 19.75 -16.96
CA PRO A 228 -0.64 20.93 -16.35
C PRO A 228 -1.82 20.61 -15.42
N ALA A 229 -2.34 19.37 -15.41
CA ALA A 229 -3.53 18.99 -14.65
C ALA A 229 -3.49 17.52 -14.20
N PHE A 230 -4.30 17.16 -13.17
CA PHE A 230 -4.56 15.77 -12.81
C PHE A 230 -5.33 15.05 -13.91
N GLY A 231 -4.83 13.88 -14.36
CA GLY A 231 -5.64 12.91 -15.10
C GLY A 231 -6.51 12.10 -14.14
N ARG A 232 -7.74 11.77 -14.51
CA ARG A 232 -8.67 10.98 -13.72
C ARG A 232 -9.03 9.69 -14.44
N LEU A 233 -8.90 8.56 -13.74
CA LEU A 233 -9.44 7.27 -14.15
C LEU A 233 -10.59 6.91 -13.22
N GLN A 234 -11.79 6.67 -13.79
CA GLN A 234 -13.01 6.37 -13.06
C GLN A 234 -13.68 5.13 -13.65
N HIS A 235 -14.54 4.49 -12.85
CA HIS A 235 -15.42 3.45 -13.34
C HIS A 235 -16.46 3.99 -14.32
N SER A 236 -16.72 3.26 -15.39
CA SER A 236 -17.78 3.52 -16.33
C SER A 236 -18.46 2.20 -16.73
N ALA A 237 -19.79 2.22 -16.78
CA ALA A 237 -20.54 1.08 -17.29
C ALA A 237 -20.54 0.99 -18.83
N TRP A 238 -20.03 2.03 -19.54
CA TRP A 238 -20.17 2.17 -20.98
C TRP A 238 -18.90 1.89 -21.79
N TRP A 239 -17.72 1.95 -21.14
CA TRP A 239 -16.43 1.71 -21.80
C TRP A 239 -15.43 1.03 -20.87
N ASN A 240 -14.32 0.54 -21.43
CA ASN A 240 -13.23 -0.06 -20.66
C ASN A 240 -12.63 0.97 -19.69
N SER A 241 -12.76 0.73 -18.39
CA SER A 241 -12.43 1.69 -17.33
C SER A 241 -12.07 0.95 -16.04
N LEU A 242 -11.83 1.64 -14.93
CA LEU A 242 -11.71 1.02 -13.62
C LEU A 242 -12.92 0.14 -13.30
N SER A 243 -12.68 -1.00 -12.65
CA SER A 243 -13.73 -1.93 -12.25
C SER A 243 -14.62 -1.41 -11.12
N ASP A 244 -14.07 -0.53 -10.27
CA ASP A 244 -14.75 0.14 -9.15
C ASP A 244 -14.02 1.44 -8.79
N ASN A 245 -14.74 2.45 -8.30
CA ASN A 245 -14.17 3.75 -7.95
C ASN A 245 -13.46 3.79 -6.59
N THR A 246 -13.60 2.74 -5.78
CA THR A 246 -12.93 2.65 -4.49
C THR A 246 -11.56 1.98 -4.66
N VAL A 247 -10.54 2.77 -4.96
CA VAL A 247 -9.16 2.27 -5.11
C VAL A 247 -8.54 2.12 -3.73
N SER A 248 -8.09 0.93 -3.40
CA SER A 248 -7.49 0.56 -2.11
C SER A 248 -5.97 0.55 -2.13
N CYS A 249 -5.38 0.12 -3.25
CA CYS A 249 -3.92 0.01 -3.40
C CYS A 249 -3.51 0.06 -4.87
N ILE A 250 -2.25 0.41 -5.11
CA ILE A 250 -1.66 0.52 -6.45
C ILE A 250 -0.23 -0.03 -6.38
N ALA A 251 0.19 -0.73 -7.44
CA ALA A 251 1.57 -1.16 -7.64
C ALA A 251 1.97 -1.00 -9.11
N GLU A 252 3.23 -0.73 -9.38
CA GLU A 252 3.76 -0.66 -10.74
C GLU A 252 4.28 -2.04 -11.16
N ASP A 253 4.03 -2.41 -12.42
CA ASP A 253 4.64 -3.56 -13.06
C ASP A 253 6.10 -3.23 -13.41
N PRO A 254 7.10 -3.89 -12.80
CA PRO A 254 8.51 -3.55 -12.97
C PRO A 254 9.03 -3.83 -14.39
N ASP A 255 8.37 -4.70 -15.17
CA ASP A 255 8.80 -5.07 -16.52
C ASP A 255 8.45 -3.99 -17.55
N ASN A 256 7.35 -3.26 -17.37
CA ASN A 256 6.80 -2.40 -18.42
C ASN A 256 6.21 -1.05 -17.95
N GLY A 257 6.17 -0.82 -16.62
CA GLY A 257 5.65 0.40 -16.02
C GLY A 257 4.11 0.55 -16.06
N ASN A 258 3.37 -0.51 -16.40
CA ASN A 258 1.92 -0.55 -16.28
C ASN A 258 1.50 -0.63 -14.81
N LEU A 259 0.21 -0.47 -14.53
CA LEU A 259 -0.27 -0.41 -13.14
C LEU A 259 -1.16 -1.59 -12.78
N TRP A 260 -0.91 -2.14 -11.63
CA TRP A 260 -1.79 -3.00 -10.87
C TRP A 260 -2.61 -2.16 -9.89
N ILE A 261 -3.93 -2.21 -9.98
CA ILE A 261 -4.83 -1.36 -9.19
C ILE A 261 -5.84 -2.27 -8.48
N GLY A 262 -5.74 -2.31 -7.15
CA GLY A 262 -6.69 -3.02 -6.30
C GLY A 262 -7.87 -2.13 -5.96
N THR A 263 -9.08 -2.70 -6.06
CA THR A 263 -10.32 -2.02 -5.70
C THR A 263 -11.04 -2.74 -4.56
N ASN A 264 -12.01 -2.05 -3.94
CA ASN A 264 -12.69 -2.60 -2.78
C ASN A 264 -13.73 -3.68 -3.17
N ASP A 265 -14.38 -3.54 -4.33
CA ASP A 265 -15.45 -4.46 -4.75
C ASP A 265 -15.36 -4.88 -6.24
N GLY A 266 -14.38 -4.39 -6.97
CA GLY A 266 -14.19 -4.65 -8.39
C GLY A 266 -13.03 -5.59 -8.73
N GLY A 267 -12.34 -6.15 -7.73
CA GLY A 267 -11.19 -7.02 -7.92
C GLY A 267 -9.91 -6.26 -8.26
N LEU A 268 -8.99 -6.93 -8.95
CA LEU A 268 -7.72 -6.39 -9.40
C LEU A 268 -7.83 -5.95 -10.85
N ASN A 269 -7.35 -4.74 -11.14
CA ASN A 269 -7.23 -4.18 -12.48
C ASN A 269 -5.77 -4.14 -12.91
N TYR A 270 -5.50 -4.40 -14.19
CA TYR A 270 -4.24 -4.13 -14.84
C TYR A 270 -4.43 -3.04 -15.89
N TYR A 271 -3.80 -1.90 -15.69
CA TYR A 271 -3.91 -0.74 -16.57
C TYR A 271 -2.69 -0.61 -17.46
N ASN A 272 -2.88 -0.73 -18.78
CA ASN A 272 -1.84 -0.48 -19.75
C ASN A 272 -1.76 1.03 -20.02
N ARG A 273 -0.68 1.67 -19.56
CA ARG A 273 -0.48 3.12 -19.65
C ARG A 273 -0.33 3.64 -21.08
N LYS A 274 0.17 2.78 -22.00
CA LYS A 274 0.37 3.17 -23.42
C LYS A 274 -0.94 3.16 -24.21
N THR A 275 -1.79 2.18 -23.96
CA THR A 275 -3.05 1.99 -24.71
C THR A 275 -4.27 2.53 -23.98
N GLY A 276 -4.19 2.82 -22.67
CA GLY A 276 -5.32 3.22 -21.85
C GLY A 276 -6.30 2.08 -21.53
N VAL A 277 -5.95 0.82 -21.80
CA VAL A 277 -6.85 -0.33 -21.67
C VAL A 277 -6.68 -1.00 -20.32
N PHE A 278 -7.81 -1.36 -19.71
CA PHE A 278 -7.89 -2.15 -18.48
C PHE A 278 -8.16 -3.63 -18.79
N SER A 279 -7.48 -4.52 -18.07
CA SER A 279 -7.80 -5.94 -17.91
C SER A 279 -8.18 -6.20 -16.44
N TYR A 280 -9.05 -7.20 -16.20
CA TYR A 280 -9.62 -7.42 -14.88
C TYR A 280 -9.40 -8.85 -14.40
N TYR A 281 -9.11 -8.98 -13.10
CA TYR A 281 -9.03 -10.25 -12.39
C TYR A 281 -10.02 -10.18 -11.22
N ARG A 282 -11.02 -11.06 -11.25
CA ARG A 282 -12.17 -11.06 -10.33
C ARG A 282 -12.43 -12.46 -9.76
N THR A 283 -13.33 -12.51 -8.80
CA THR A 283 -13.92 -13.76 -8.32
C THR A 283 -14.67 -14.45 -9.45
N GLY A 284 -14.71 -15.79 -9.40
CA GLY A 284 -15.42 -16.60 -10.40
C GLY A 284 -15.38 -18.08 -10.07
N THR A 285 -16.02 -18.87 -10.90
CA THR A 285 -16.08 -20.34 -10.77
C THR A 285 -14.82 -21.05 -11.30
N SER A 286 -13.97 -20.35 -12.04
CA SER A 286 -12.70 -20.88 -12.54
C SER A 286 -11.74 -21.13 -11.37
N ALA A 287 -10.97 -22.23 -11.44
CA ALA A 287 -9.86 -22.47 -10.53
C ALA A 287 -8.79 -21.36 -10.57
N ASN A 288 -8.83 -20.54 -11.61
CA ASN A 288 -7.94 -19.42 -11.89
C ASN A 288 -8.57 -18.06 -11.57
N ALA A 289 -9.46 -17.99 -10.61
CA ALA A 289 -10.11 -16.75 -10.17
C ALA A 289 -9.66 -16.31 -8.78
N LEU A 290 -9.74 -15.02 -8.50
CA LEU A 290 -9.57 -14.50 -7.16
C LEU A 290 -10.63 -15.08 -6.21
N LYS A 291 -10.34 -15.12 -4.90
CA LYS A 291 -11.31 -15.56 -3.88
C LYS A 291 -12.11 -14.42 -3.30
N SER A 292 -11.66 -13.18 -3.50
CA SER A 292 -12.36 -11.98 -3.08
C SER A 292 -12.06 -10.84 -4.04
N ASP A 293 -13.08 -10.06 -4.39
CA ASP A 293 -12.93 -8.83 -5.18
C ASP A 293 -12.51 -7.62 -4.34
N ASN A 294 -12.44 -7.80 -3.02
CA ASN A 294 -12.01 -6.76 -2.08
C ASN A 294 -10.50 -6.83 -1.87
N ILE A 295 -9.75 -6.07 -2.67
CA ILE A 295 -8.29 -6.04 -2.62
C ILE A 295 -7.83 -5.06 -1.55
N LYS A 296 -6.81 -5.41 -0.76
CA LYS A 296 -6.26 -4.56 0.31
C LYS A 296 -4.83 -4.12 0.05
N CYS A 297 -4.01 -4.98 -0.53
CA CYS A 297 -2.63 -4.64 -0.86
C CYS A 297 -2.16 -5.44 -2.08
N ILE A 298 -1.15 -4.88 -2.77
CA ILE A 298 -0.49 -5.49 -3.92
C ILE A 298 1.01 -5.36 -3.72
N TRP A 299 1.73 -6.40 -4.11
CA TRP A 299 3.19 -6.39 -4.22
C TRP A 299 3.59 -7.00 -5.57
N THR A 300 4.53 -6.38 -6.26
CA THR A 300 5.10 -6.85 -7.53
C THR A 300 6.52 -7.34 -7.32
N ASP A 301 6.81 -8.56 -7.74
CA ASP A 301 8.13 -9.18 -7.65
C ASP A 301 8.92 -8.95 -8.96
N LYS A 302 10.26 -9.03 -8.89
CA LYS A 302 11.16 -8.94 -10.05
C LYS A 302 10.98 -10.07 -11.06
N ASP A 303 10.41 -11.20 -10.66
CA ASP A 303 10.06 -12.33 -11.55
C ASP A 303 8.77 -12.10 -12.36
N GLY A 304 8.11 -10.96 -12.20
CA GLY A 304 6.82 -10.61 -12.80
C GLY A 304 5.62 -11.21 -12.07
N SER A 305 5.82 -11.76 -10.86
CA SER A 305 4.73 -12.22 -10.01
C SER A 305 4.08 -11.06 -9.27
N VAL A 306 2.76 -11.12 -9.11
CA VAL A 306 1.99 -10.13 -8.35
C VAL A 306 1.32 -10.80 -7.17
N TYR A 307 1.65 -10.37 -5.98
CA TYR A 307 1.05 -10.84 -4.73
C TYR A 307 -0.08 -9.90 -4.33
N ILE A 308 -1.25 -10.46 -4.03
CA ILE A 308 -2.49 -9.73 -3.85
C ILE A 308 -3.10 -10.14 -2.50
N GLY A 309 -3.10 -9.21 -1.54
CA GLY A 309 -3.80 -9.40 -0.26
C GLY A 309 -5.26 -8.98 -0.37
N THR A 310 -6.18 -9.81 0.10
CA THR A 310 -7.62 -9.57 -0.01
C THR A 310 -8.33 -9.57 1.33
N HIS A 311 -9.50 -8.94 1.39
CA HIS A 311 -10.38 -9.04 2.54
C HIS A 311 -11.19 -10.35 2.49
N GLY A 312 -10.97 -11.24 3.45
CA GLY A 312 -11.70 -12.50 3.61
C GLY A 312 -11.35 -13.62 2.63
N GLY A 313 -10.51 -13.35 1.60
CA GLY A 313 -10.09 -14.36 0.61
C GLY A 313 -8.63 -14.81 0.73
N GLY A 314 -7.92 -14.36 1.77
CA GLY A 314 -6.50 -14.64 1.95
C GLY A 314 -5.61 -13.84 1.00
N MET A 315 -4.49 -14.42 0.54
CA MET A 315 -3.59 -13.83 -0.45
C MET A 315 -3.62 -14.59 -1.76
N SER A 316 -3.50 -13.88 -2.88
CA SER A 316 -3.32 -14.47 -4.22
C SER A 316 -1.97 -14.08 -4.82
N ARG A 317 -1.32 -14.98 -5.58
CA ARG A 317 -0.20 -14.68 -6.46
C ARG A 317 -0.64 -14.78 -7.90
N LEU A 318 -0.54 -13.70 -8.65
CA LEU A 318 -0.76 -13.64 -10.09
C LEU A 318 0.58 -13.66 -10.81
N HIS A 319 0.80 -14.57 -11.73
CA HIS A 319 1.90 -14.52 -12.67
C HIS A 319 1.46 -13.84 -13.96
N HIS A 320 1.92 -12.63 -14.14
CA HIS A 320 1.47 -11.74 -15.20
C HIS A 320 1.62 -12.37 -16.61
N ARG A 321 2.75 -13.01 -16.90
CA ARG A 321 3.04 -13.56 -18.24
C ARG A 321 2.11 -14.71 -18.67
N SER A 322 1.57 -15.50 -17.76
CA SER A 322 0.67 -16.62 -18.08
C SER A 322 -0.79 -16.37 -17.72
N GLY A 323 -1.09 -15.32 -16.98
CA GLY A 323 -2.42 -15.04 -16.46
C GLY A 323 -2.92 -16.00 -15.37
N ARG A 324 -2.07 -16.89 -14.84
CA ARG A 324 -2.44 -17.87 -13.82
C ARG A 324 -2.50 -17.27 -12.43
N ILE A 325 -3.55 -17.60 -11.66
CA ILE A 325 -3.78 -17.11 -10.29
C ILE A 325 -3.78 -18.29 -9.30
N GLU A 326 -2.94 -18.24 -8.27
CA GLU A 326 -2.90 -19.18 -7.15
C GLU A 326 -3.41 -18.48 -5.89
N THR A 327 -4.40 -19.05 -5.20
CA THR A 327 -5.00 -18.45 -3.99
C THR A 327 -4.65 -19.28 -2.75
N TYR A 328 -4.30 -18.61 -1.69
CA TYR A 328 -3.85 -19.13 -0.41
C TYR A 328 -4.79 -18.57 0.68
N SER A 329 -5.78 -19.34 1.07
CA SER A 329 -6.82 -18.99 2.04
C SER A 329 -6.78 -19.88 3.27
#